data_b7b20170bf82768addd7d8cba5438a4a
#
_entry.id   b7b20170bf82768addd7d8cba5438a4a
#
_cell.length_a   1.000
_cell.length_b   1.000
_cell.length_c   1.000
_cell.angle_alpha   90.00
_cell.angle_beta   90.00
_cell.angle_gamma   90.00
#
_symmetry.space_group_name_H-M   'P 1'
#
loop_
_entity.id
_entity.type
_entity.pdbx_description
1 polymer ?
#
loop_
_entity_poly.entity_id
_entity_poly.type
_entity_poly.pdbx_seq_one_letter_code
_entity_poly.pdbx_strand_id
1 'polypeptide(L)'
;VLVRDLKRYEDGMSRFLPVMEVRQMLGRAGRPRYDPIGEAWLACKGGDPREVADEIADRYIHGPVEDITSKLAAEPAMRFHLLSSIATGGLNSRSEIGGFFSSTYLGHSQTHSYLQENIDSMLRWLVEKRFIRRTNIGSIHESWDDETPSWVDAAQSASGVSFTSTKSKEPTEATFGFQRASRIKISTPVSFDVEALDSCYEATSMGERVAQLYIDPLSADILIDGLRRAVRRIVRKTLPVTEFSLCHLVAATPDFLSLWPKSSELEFGSTLRQKAALVEDELLIESPIDER
;
A
#
# COMPACT_ATOMS: atom_id res chain seq x y z
N VAL A 1 -22.65 21.40 16.51
CA VAL A 1 -21.46 20.51 16.60
C VAL A 1 -20.43 21.14 17.52
N LEU A 2 -19.81 20.36 18.40
CA LEU A 2 -18.71 20.81 19.25
C LEU A 2 -17.46 19.98 18.93
N VAL A 3 -16.39 20.64 18.47
CA VAL A 3 -15.08 20.03 18.30
C VAL A 3 -14.25 20.38 19.53
N ARG A 4 -14.01 19.39 20.39
CA ARG A 4 -13.36 19.56 21.68
C ARG A 4 -11.84 19.56 21.58
N ASP A 5 -11.30 18.66 20.79
CA ASP A 5 -9.85 18.44 20.67
C ASP A 5 -9.40 18.75 19.23
N LEU A 6 -8.52 19.74 19.11
CA LEU A 6 -7.96 20.18 17.84
C LEU A 6 -6.54 19.62 17.58
N LYS A 7 -6.09 18.75 18.47
CA LYS A 7 -4.79 18.07 18.33
C LYS A 7 -4.98 16.57 18.40
N ARG A 8 -4.19 15.86 17.56
CA ARG A 8 -4.09 14.42 17.56
C ARG A 8 -2.64 14.01 17.86
N TYR A 9 -2.49 12.96 18.65
CA TYR A 9 -1.19 12.36 18.88
C TYR A 9 -0.90 11.39 17.72
N GLU A 10 0.13 11.70 16.95
CA GLU A 10 0.52 10.96 15.76
C GLU A 10 2.06 10.98 15.65
N ASP A 11 2.67 9.84 15.33
CA ASP A 11 4.14 9.69 15.21
C ASP A 11 4.93 10.20 16.42
N GLY A 12 4.45 9.95 17.62
CA GLY A 12 5.14 10.36 18.85
C GLY A 12 4.97 11.85 19.21
N MET A 13 4.22 12.61 18.43
CA MET A 13 4.03 14.05 18.64
C MET A 13 2.55 14.44 18.63
N SER A 14 2.25 15.52 19.39
CA SER A 14 0.92 16.14 19.35
C SER A 14 0.88 17.17 18.22
N ARG A 15 0.10 16.88 17.17
CA ARG A 15 -0.05 17.75 16.00
C ARG A 15 -1.46 18.32 15.92
N PHE A 16 -1.57 19.55 15.42
CA PHE A 16 -2.88 20.12 15.09
C PHE A 16 -3.53 19.34 13.95
N LEU A 17 -4.86 19.14 14.06
CA LEU A 17 -5.65 18.56 12.98
C LEU A 17 -5.56 19.43 11.72
N PRO A 18 -5.62 18.82 10.51
CA PRO A 18 -5.75 19.59 9.27
C PRO A 18 -7.00 20.48 9.27
N VAL A 19 -6.88 21.65 8.64
CA VAL A 19 -8.01 22.61 8.52
C VAL A 19 -9.19 21.96 7.80
N MET A 20 -8.92 21.20 6.75
CA MET A 20 -9.94 20.47 6.00
C MET A 20 -10.72 19.49 6.90
N GLU A 21 -10.03 18.73 7.75
CA GLU A 21 -10.66 17.75 8.66
C GLU A 21 -11.57 18.45 9.67
N VAL A 22 -11.09 19.54 10.29
CA VAL A 22 -11.88 20.33 11.23
C VAL A 22 -13.08 20.96 10.52
N ARG A 23 -12.92 21.53 9.33
CA ARG A 23 -14.03 22.09 8.55
C ARG A 23 -15.06 21.04 8.15
N GLN A 24 -14.65 19.83 7.83
CA GLN A 24 -15.58 18.72 7.60
C GLN A 24 -16.40 18.38 8.86
N MET A 25 -15.78 18.42 10.05
CA MET A 25 -16.48 18.24 11.31
C MET A 25 -17.47 19.39 11.55
N LEU A 26 -17.04 20.64 11.36
CA LEU A 26 -17.92 21.82 11.49
C LEU A 26 -19.09 21.79 10.50
N GLY A 27 -18.84 21.31 9.27
CA GLY A 27 -19.87 21.14 8.23
C GLY A 27 -20.93 20.08 8.53
N ARG A 28 -20.82 19.36 9.66
CA ARG A 28 -21.87 18.48 10.17
C ARG A 28 -22.89 19.20 11.05
N ALA A 29 -22.73 20.50 11.28
CA ALA A 29 -23.68 21.32 11.99
C ALA A 29 -24.90 21.62 11.11
N GLY A 30 -26.08 21.35 11.64
CA GLY A 30 -27.34 21.52 10.90
C GLY A 30 -27.61 20.40 9.88
N ARG A 31 -28.89 20.18 9.63
CA ARG A 31 -29.36 19.24 8.62
C ARG A 31 -30.05 20.00 7.49
N PRO A 32 -29.53 19.94 6.24
CA PRO A 32 -30.22 20.56 5.10
C PRO A 32 -31.71 20.13 5.09
N ARG A 33 -32.62 21.06 4.90
CA ARG A 33 -34.09 20.92 4.86
C ARG A 33 -34.78 20.81 6.21
N TYR A 34 -34.08 20.59 7.32
CA TYR A 34 -34.70 20.46 8.66
C TYR A 34 -34.30 21.59 9.59
N ASP A 35 -33.05 21.98 9.59
CA ASP A 35 -32.53 22.99 10.49
C ASP A 35 -32.23 24.27 9.68
N PRO A 36 -32.84 25.42 10.04
CA PRO A 36 -32.61 26.69 9.32
C PRO A 36 -31.20 27.23 9.55
N ILE A 37 -30.59 26.92 10.70
CA ILE A 37 -29.26 27.34 11.12
C ILE A 37 -28.55 26.17 11.79
N GLY A 38 -27.27 25.94 11.44
CA GLY A 38 -26.42 25.01 12.14
C GLY A 38 -25.32 25.75 12.91
N GLU A 39 -25.14 25.40 14.18
CA GLU A 39 -24.08 25.98 15.01
C GLU A 39 -22.92 25.00 15.21
N ALA A 40 -21.71 25.51 15.05
CA ALA A 40 -20.48 24.75 15.24
C ALA A 40 -19.53 25.52 16.16
N TRP A 41 -18.94 24.82 17.11
CA TRP A 41 -18.10 25.37 18.15
C TRP A 41 -16.73 24.70 18.17
N LEU A 42 -15.68 25.49 18.30
CA LEU A 42 -14.33 25.02 18.57
C LEU A 42 -14.03 25.28 20.04
N ALA A 43 -13.67 24.25 20.80
CA ALA A 43 -13.36 24.41 22.20
C ALA A 43 -11.86 24.69 22.38
N CYS A 44 -11.54 25.77 23.03
CA CYS A 44 -10.21 26.04 23.59
C CYS A 44 -10.12 25.51 25.02
N LYS A 45 -8.95 25.13 25.48
CA LYS A 45 -8.76 24.69 26.87
C LYS A 45 -8.98 25.87 27.82
N GLY A 46 -9.69 25.62 28.94
CA GLY A 46 -9.86 26.63 29.97
C GLY A 46 -8.50 27.06 30.54
N GLY A 47 -8.25 28.36 30.52
CA GLY A 47 -6.97 28.93 30.94
C GLY A 47 -6.01 29.25 29.80
N ASP A 48 -6.31 28.87 28.56
CA ASP A 48 -5.53 29.31 27.39
C ASP A 48 -5.66 30.85 27.24
N PRO A 49 -4.56 31.58 26.93
CA PRO A 49 -4.59 33.00 26.60
C PRO A 49 -5.54 33.26 25.41
N ARG A 50 -6.08 34.48 25.34
CA ARG A 50 -6.93 34.89 24.19
C ARG A 50 -6.22 34.73 22.85
N GLU A 51 -4.91 34.96 22.84
CA GLU A 51 -4.05 34.79 21.66
C GLU A 51 -4.14 33.39 21.05
N VAL A 52 -4.31 32.32 21.88
CA VAL A 52 -4.48 30.95 21.42
C VAL A 52 -5.85 30.76 20.76
N ALA A 53 -6.89 31.41 21.28
CA ALA A 53 -8.22 31.36 20.67
C ALA A 53 -8.24 32.09 19.32
N ASP A 54 -7.55 33.21 19.21
CA ASP A 54 -7.40 33.97 17.97
C ASP A 54 -6.59 33.19 16.94
N GLU A 55 -5.50 32.54 17.33
CA GLU A 55 -4.71 31.64 16.46
C GLU A 55 -5.57 30.46 15.92
N ILE A 56 -6.39 29.87 16.79
CA ILE A 56 -7.29 28.77 16.38
C ILE A 56 -8.35 29.29 15.40
N ALA A 57 -8.91 30.47 15.64
CA ALA A 57 -9.88 31.09 14.75
C ALA A 57 -9.25 31.44 13.39
N ASP A 58 -8.08 32.05 13.40
CA ASP A 58 -7.35 32.38 12.16
C ASP A 58 -7.00 31.13 11.36
N ARG A 59 -6.61 30.06 12.04
CA ARG A 59 -6.28 28.79 11.38
C ARG A 59 -7.49 28.07 10.80
N TYR A 60 -8.54 27.85 11.58
CA TYR A 60 -9.64 26.95 11.21
C TYR A 60 -10.84 27.65 10.60
N ILE A 61 -11.08 28.91 10.96
CA ILE A 61 -12.21 29.69 10.45
C ILE A 61 -11.80 30.51 9.24
N HIS A 62 -10.73 31.28 9.37
CA HIS A 62 -10.28 32.22 8.35
C HIS A 62 -9.20 31.67 7.42
N GLY A 63 -8.36 30.73 7.90
CA GLY A 63 -7.25 30.16 7.15
C GLY A 63 -7.68 29.38 5.91
N PRO A 64 -6.82 29.25 4.90
CA PRO A 64 -7.09 28.43 3.73
C PRO A 64 -7.13 26.95 4.11
N VAL A 65 -7.87 26.16 3.32
CA VAL A 65 -7.80 24.71 3.39
C VAL A 65 -6.52 24.22 2.74
N GLU A 66 -5.92 23.18 3.26
CA GLU A 66 -4.72 22.57 2.70
C GLU A 66 -4.99 22.08 1.27
N ASP A 67 -3.94 22.14 0.44
CA ASP A 67 -3.99 21.60 -0.90
C ASP A 67 -4.21 20.08 -0.86
N ILE A 68 -5.05 19.59 -1.76
CA ILE A 68 -5.26 18.15 -1.91
C ILE A 68 -4.01 17.55 -2.54
N THR A 69 -3.48 16.51 -1.90
CA THR A 69 -2.37 15.72 -2.44
C THR A 69 -2.81 14.30 -2.74
N SER A 70 -2.30 13.74 -3.83
CA SER A 70 -2.60 12.36 -4.17
C SER A 70 -1.73 11.41 -3.34
N LYS A 71 -2.34 10.54 -2.55
CA LYS A 71 -1.62 9.46 -1.84
C LYS A 71 -1.02 8.42 -2.79
N LEU A 72 -1.45 8.40 -4.05
CA LEU A 72 -0.88 7.56 -5.09
C LEU A 72 0.59 7.93 -5.41
N ALA A 73 1.05 9.13 -5.02
CA ALA A 73 2.45 9.53 -5.12
C ALA A 73 3.38 8.73 -4.20
N ALA A 74 2.84 8.13 -3.14
CA ALA A 74 3.62 7.28 -2.25
C ALA A 74 3.96 5.96 -2.95
N GLU A 75 5.23 5.57 -2.86
CA GLU A 75 5.77 4.38 -3.54
C GLU A 75 4.97 3.09 -3.24
N PRO A 76 4.58 2.77 -1.97
CA PRO A 76 3.77 1.59 -1.68
C PRO A 76 2.42 1.60 -2.40
N ALA A 77 1.75 2.77 -2.43
CA ALA A 77 0.46 2.91 -3.10
C ALA A 77 0.60 2.72 -4.62
N MET A 78 1.64 3.31 -5.22
CA MET A 78 1.88 3.17 -6.65
C MET A 78 2.18 1.71 -7.03
N ARG A 79 3.06 1.02 -6.28
CA ARG A 79 3.36 -0.41 -6.50
C ARG A 79 2.10 -1.27 -6.46
N PHE A 80 1.31 -1.08 -5.42
CA PHE A 80 0.07 -1.83 -5.23
C PHE A 80 -0.92 -1.58 -6.37
N HIS A 81 -1.16 -0.32 -6.72
CA HIS A 81 -2.12 0.02 -7.77
C HIS A 81 -1.67 -0.40 -9.16
N LEU A 82 -0.38 -0.33 -9.47
CA LEU A 82 0.18 -0.86 -10.72
C LEU A 82 -0.05 -2.36 -10.82
N LEU A 83 0.35 -3.13 -9.80
CA LEU A 83 0.16 -4.56 -9.79
C LEU A 83 -1.32 -4.94 -9.89
N SER A 84 -2.18 -4.27 -9.12
CA SER A 84 -3.62 -4.54 -9.10
C SER A 84 -4.27 -4.24 -10.46
N SER A 85 -3.88 -3.15 -11.12
CA SER A 85 -4.41 -2.79 -12.45
C SER A 85 -4.01 -3.79 -13.52
N ILE A 86 -2.79 -4.32 -13.47
CA ILE A 86 -2.32 -5.37 -14.38
C ILE A 86 -3.01 -6.70 -14.06
N ALA A 87 -3.08 -7.08 -12.79
CA ALA A 87 -3.67 -8.35 -12.35
C ALA A 87 -5.17 -8.45 -12.67
N THR A 88 -5.88 -7.34 -12.69
CA THR A 88 -7.30 -7.31 -13.09
C THR A 88 -7.49 -7.30 -14.61
N GLY A 89 -6.42 -7.28 -15.39
CA GLY A 89 -6.46 -7.22 -16.84
C GLY A 89 -6.98 -5.88 -17.40
N GLY A 90 -7.01 -4.85 -16.57
CA GLY A 90 -7.48 -3.51 -16.97
C GLY A 90 -6.45 -2.70 -17.77
N LEU A 91 -5.17 -2.92 -17.49
CA LEU A 91 -4.05 -2.20 -18.10
C LEU A 91 -2.93 -3.21 -18.39
N ASN A 92 -2.64 -3.46 -19.66
CA ASN A 92 -1.66 -4.44 -20.05
C ASN A 92 -0.44 -3.85 -20.76
N SER A 93 -0.60 -2.76 -21.51
CA SER A 93 0.51 -2.13 -22.22
C SER A 93 1.13 -0.98 -21.44
N ARG A 94 2.40 -0.71 -21.69
CA ARG A 94 3.11 0.43 -21.09
C ARG A 94 2.41 1.78 -21.40
N SER A 95 1.87 1.92 -22.61
CA SER A 95 1.15 3.12 -23.03
C SER A 95 -0.19 3.30 -22.30
N GLU A 96 -0.95 2.22 -22.13
CA GLU A 96 -2.21 2.25 -21.37
C GLU A 96 -1.96 2.62 -19.90
N ILE A 97 -0.95 2.02 -19.28
CA ILE A 97 -0.54 2.31 -17.90
C ILE A 97 -0.15 3.80 -17.78
N GLY A 98 0.72 4.28 -18.65
CA GLY A 98 1.16 5.68 -18.66
C GLY A 98 0.01 6.66 -18.88
N GLY A 99 -0.88 6.36 -19.82
CA GLY A 99 -2.09 7.15 -20.11
C GLY A 99 -3.06 7.20 -18.93
N PHE A 100 -3.30 6.05 -18.29
CA PHE A 100 -4.17 5.96 -17.12
C PHE A 100 -3.64 6.83 -15.97
N PHE A 101 -2.38 6.64 -15.57
CA PHE A 101 -1.80 7.40 -14.46
C PHE A 101 -1.68 8.88 -14.77
N SER A 102 -1.43 9.26 -16.03
CA SER A 102 -1.42 10.67 -16.47
C SER A 102 -2.80 11.32 -16.38
N SER A 103 -3.88 10.55 -16.52
CA SER A 103 -5.25 11.05 -16.38
C SER A 103 -5.75 11.17 -14.94
N THR A 104 -4.96 10.67 -13.96
CA THR A 104 -5.29 10.77 -12.52
C THR A 104 -4.91 12.16 -11.98
N TYR A 105 -5.40 12.46 -10.77
CA TYR A 105 -4.98 13.68 -10.05
C TYR A 105 -3.45 13.73 -9.83
N LEU A 106 -2.80 12.57 -9.66
CA LEU A 106 -1.34 12.49 -9.58
C LEU A 106 -0.69 13.01 -10.86
N GLY A 107 -1.18 12.58 -12.03
CA GLY A 107 -0.67 13.03 -13.31
C GLY A 107 -0.88 14.53 -13.57
N HIS A 108 -1.93 15.11 -12.96
CA HIS A 108 -2.16 16.55 -13.01
C HIS A 108 -1.24 17.35 -12.07
N SER A 109 -0.88 16.78 -10.94
CA SER A 109 -0.08 17.44 -9.88
C SER A 109 1.43 17.31 -10.07
N GLN A 110 1.90 16.36 -10.87
CA GLN A 110 3.31 16.09 -11.11
C GLN A 110 3.75 16.36 -12.55
N THR A 111 5.04 16.57 -12.74
CA THR A 111 5.61 16.67 -14.10
C THR A 111 5.51 15.31 -14.79
N HIS A 112 5.09 15.34 -16.06
CA HIS A 112 4.87 14.12 -16.85
C HIS A 112 6.10 13.21 -16.88
N SER A 113 7.31 13.75 -17.10
CA SER A 113 8.56 12.97 -17.12
C SER A 113 8.80 12.24 -15.81
N TYR A 114 8.64 12.92 -14.68
CA TYR A 114 8.83 12.33 -13.34
C TYR A 114 7.85 11.18 -13.07
N LEU A 115 6.58 11.37 -13.45
CA LEU A 115 5.56 10.31 -13.32
C LEU A 115 5.92 9.09 -14.16
N GLN A 116 6.37 9.29 -15.42
CA GLN A 116 6.73 8.19 -16.31
C GLN A 116 7.97 7.42 -15.80
N GLU A 117 8.97 8.12 -15.30
CA GLU A 117 10.16 7.50 -14.69
C GLU A 117 9.82 6.66 -13.45
N ASN A 118 8.92 7.15 -12.60
CA ASN A 118 8.44 6.40 -11.44
C ASN A 118 7.69 5.13 -11.86
N ILE A 119 6.80 5.23 -12.85
CA ILE A 119 6.09 4.07 -13.39
C ILE A 119 7.08 3.04 -13.93
N ASP A 120 8.06 3.47 -14.71
CA ASP A 120 9.08 2.57 -15.27
C ASP A 120 9.95 1.91 -14.21
N SER A 121 10.28 2.65 -13.15
CA SER A 121 11.01 2.11 -12.01
C SER A 121 10.20 1.02 -11.30
N MET A 122 8.92 1.29 -11.04
CA MET A 122 8.03 0.33 -10.39
C MET A 122 7.77 -0.91 -11.26
N LEU A 123 7.55 -0.74 -12.56
CA LEU A 123 7.36 -1.86 -13.48
C LEU A 123 8.61 -2.76 -13.54
N ARG A 124 9.80 -2.16 -13.62
CA ARG A 124 11.06 -2.91 -13.58
C ARG A 124 11.20 -3.72 -12.29
N TRP A 125 10.88 -3.09 -11.15
CA TRP A 125 10.90 -3.74 -9.84
C TRP A 125 9.91 -4.91 -9.77
N LEU A 126 8.67 -4.72 -10.23
CA LEU A 126 7.65 -5.78 -10.25
C LEU A 126 8.05 -6.96 -11.14
N VAL A 127 8.72 -6.70 -12.27
CA VAL A 127 9.26 -7.75 -13.15
C VAL A 127 10.42 -8.49 -12.47
N GLU A 128 11.36 -7.75 -11.85
CA GLU A 128 12.49 -8.33 -11.13
C GLU A 128 12.05 -9.26 -9.99
N LYS A 129 11.01 -8.81 -9.25
CA LYS A 129 10.42 -9.59 -8.16
C LYS A 129 9.43 -10.68 -8.62
N ARG A 130 9.22 -10.81 -9.93
CA ARG A 130 8.36 -11.81 -10.57
C ARG A 130 6.87 -11.71 -10.18
N PHE A 131 6.40 -10.53 -9.83
CA PHE A 131 4.96 -10.29 -9.65
C PHE A 131 4.26 -10.08 -10.99
N ILE A 132 4.97 -9.54 -11.97
CA ILE A 132 4.52 -9.42 -13.36
C ILE A 132 5.57 -9.98 -14.31
N ARG A 133 5.15 -10.36 -15.50
CA ARG A 133 6.04 -10.74 -16.60
C ARG A 133 5.86 -9.79 -17.77
N ARG A 134 6.92 -9.57 -18.51
CA ARG A 134 6.87 -8.81 -19.75
C ARG A 134 6.55 -9.76 -20.89
N THR A 135 5.51 -9.42 -21.68
CA THR A 135 5.11 -10.16 -22.88
C THR A 135 5.34 -9.28 -24.10
N ASN A 136 5.93 -9.84 -25.16
CA ASN A 136 6.06 -9.14 -26.43
C ASN A 136 4.73 -9.29 -27.22
N ILE A 137 4.31 -8.22 -27.88
CA ILE A 137 3.19 -8.25 -28.83
C ILE A 137 3.60 -9.14 -30.00
N GLY A 138 3.31 -10.43 -29.93
CA GLY A 138 3.68 -11.38 -30.97
C GLY A 138 3.82 -12.83 -30.53
N SER A 139 3.98 -13.10 -29.26
CA SER A 139 3.99 -14.46 -28.70
C SER A 139 2.60 -14.83 -28.18
N ILE A 140 1.71 -15.19 -29.11
CA ILE A 140 0.49 -15.94 -28.78
C ILE A 140 0.94 -17.28 -28.23
N HIS A 141 0.63 -17.55 -26.96
CA HIS A 141 0.68 -18.85 -26.31
C HIS A 141 1.96 -19.70 -26.52
N GLU A 142 3.05 -19.34 -25.83
CA GLU A 142 3.84 -20.39 -25.23
C GLU A 142 3.29 -20.58 -23.82
N SER A 143 2.66 -21.73 -23.60
CA SER A 143 2.29 -22.22 -22.28
C SER A 143 3.56 -22.41 -21.48
N TRP A 144 3.95 -21.39 -20.74
CA TRP A 144 4.93 -21.60 -19.69
C TRP A 144 4.19 -22.41 -18.64
N ASP A 145 4.60 -23.66 -18.48
CA ASP A 145 4.22 -24.47 -17.35
C ASP A 145 4.42 -23.59 -16.11
N ASP A 146 3.32 -23.29 -15.43
CA ASP A 146 3.28 -22.63 -14.15
C ASP A 146 3.88 -23.64 -13.16
N GLU A 147 5.22 -23.80 -13.22
CA GLU A 147 5.94 -24.59 -12.25
C GLU A 147 5.70 -23.90 -10.91
N THR A 148 4.72 -24.39 -10.20
CA THR A 148 4.58 -24.10 -8.78
C THR A 148 5.97 -24.24 -8.19
N PRO A 149 6.51 -23.19 -7.54
CA PRO A 149 7.87 -23.26 -7.03
C PRO A 149 8.03 -24.54 -6.22
N SER A 150 9.06 -25.33 -6.48
CA SER A 150 9.28 -26.67 -5.90
C SER A 150 9.17 -26.75 -4.36
N TRP A 151 9.21 -25.59 -3.69
CA TRP A 151 9.00 -25.47 -2.25
C TRP A 151 7.52 -25.57 -1.85
N VAL A 152 6.55 -25.26 -2.75
CA VAL A 152 5.11 -25.39 -2.48
C VAL A 152 4.75 -26.86 -2.37
N ASP A 153 5.29 -27.70 -3.26
CA ASP A 153 5.09 -29.16 -3.22
C ASP A 153 5.75 -29.76 -1.96
N ALA A 154 6.92 -29.25 -1.58
CA ALA A 154 7.60 -29.68 -0.35
C ALA A 154 6.81 -29.26 0.91
N ALA A 155 6.18 -28.10 0.93
CA ALA A 155 5.36 -27.63 2.04
C ALA A 155 4.03 -28.38 2.13
N GLN A 156 3.42 -28.73 0.99
CA GLN A 156 2.19 -29.56 0.94
C GLN A 156 2.45 -30.97 1.44
N SER A 157 3.59 -31.56 1.09
CA SER A 157 3.98 -32.89 1.54
C SER A 157 4.28 -32.94 3.06
N ALA A 158 4.72 -31.81 3.63
CA ALA A 158 5.05 -31.73 5.05
C ALA A 158 3.84 -31.43 5.95
N SER A 159 2.81 -30.75 5.43
CA SER A 159 1.69 -30.25 6.24
C SER A 159 0.40 -31.07 6.12
N GLY A 160 0.28 -31.97 5.17
CA GLY A 160 -0.94 -32.76 4.94
C GLY A 160 -2.17 -31.92 4.54
N VAL A 161 -2.00 -30.64 4.24
CA VAL A 161 -3.07 -29.73 3.84
C VAL A 161 -3.12 -29.67 2.31
N SER A 162 -4.15 -30.26 1.71
CA SER A 162 -4.39 -30.13 0.28
C SER A 162 -5.16 -28.84 -0.03
N PHE A 163 -4.54 -27.91 -0.72
CA PHE A 163 -5.24 -26.78 -1.32
C PHE A 163 -5.88 -27.21 -2.64
N THR A 164 -7.17 -27.46 -2.62
CA THR A 164 -7.93 -27.66 -3.84
C THR A 164 -8.19 -26.31 -4.50
N SER A 165 -7.61 -26.09 -5.67
CA SER A 165 -7.95 -24.98 -6.55
C SER A 165 -9.40 -25.15 -7.03
N THR A 166 -10.33 -24.44 -6.41
CA THR A 166 -11.69 -24.31 -6.94
C THR A 166 -11.65 -23.31 -8.10
N LYS A 167 -11.80 -23.83 -9.32
CA LYS A 167 -12.13 -22.98 -10.48
C LYS A 167 -13.41 -22.21 -10.13
N SER A 168 -13.28 -20.91 -9.94
CA SER A 168 -14.41 -20.02 -9.73
C SER A 168 -15.29 -20.00 -10.98
N LYS A 169 -16.55 -20.39 -10.80
CA LYS A 169 -17.63 -20.15 -11.77
C LYS A 169 -17.73 -18.65 -12.02
N GLU A 170 -17.95 -18.29 -13.28
CA GLU A 170 -18.22 -16.92 -13.70
C GLU A 170 -19.29 -16.27 -12.80
N PRO A 171 -19.06 -15.05 -12.30
CA PRO A 171 -20.08 -14.36 -11.53
C PRO A 171 -21.20 -13.87 -12.44
N THR A 172 -22.40 -14.31 -12.12
CA THR A 172 -23.65 -13.79 -12.66
C THR A 172 -23.72 -12.28 -12.46
N GLU A 173 -24.11 -11.55 -13.49
CA GLU A 173 -24.24 -10.09 -13.51
C GLU A 173 -25.05 -9.56 -12.32
N ALA A 174 -24.36 -8.94 -11.38
CA ALA A 174 -24.98 -8.09 -10.37
C ALA A 174 -24.86 -6.63 -10.82
N THR A 175 -26.00 -6.07 -11.14
CA THR A 175 -26.22 -4.69 -11.60
C THR A 175 -25.87 -3.68 -10.50
N PHE A 176 -24.62 -3.27 -10.39
CA PHE A 176 -24.22 -2.04 -9.74
C PHE A 176 -23.41 -1.22 -10.72
N GLY A 177 -23.82 0.05 -10.93
CA GLY A 177 -23.44 0.95 -12.00
C GLY A 177 -21.97 1.39 -12.10
N PHE A 178 -21.03 0.48 -11.92
CA PHE A 178 -19.62 0.69 -12.25
C PHE A 178 -19.37 0.29 -13.70
N GLN A 179 -19.15 1.26 -14.57
CA GLN A 179 -18.67 0.99 -15.91
C GLN A 179 -17.22 0.49 -15.85
N ARG A 180 -16.94 -0.65 -16.50
CA ARG A 180 -15.57 -1.13 -16.69
C ARG A 180 -14.71 -0.04 -17.34
N ALA A 181 -13.52 0.22 -16.81
CA ALA A 181 -12.54 1.18 -17.34
C ALA A 181 -12.22 0.97 -18.84
N SER A 182 -12.39 -0.24 -19.38
CA SER A 182 -12.25 -0.58 -20.80
C SER A 182 -13.25 0.10 -21.73
N ARG A 183 -14.26 0.82 -21.22
CA ARG A 183 -15.23 1.60 -22.05
C ARG A 183 -14.93 3.09 -22.11
N ILE A 184 -13.90 3.57 -21.39
CA ILE A 184 -13.48 4.95 -21.49
C ILE A 184 -12.59 5.07 -22.73
N LYS A 185 -13.15 5.55 -23.84
CA LYS A 185 -12.36 5.94 -25.01
C LYS A 185 -11.60 7.22 -24.65
N ILE A 186 -10.35 7.07 -24.29
CA ILE A 186 -9.44 8.21 -24.12
C ILE A 186 -9.00 8.64 -25.52
N SER A 187 -9.61 9.71 -26.03
CA SER A 187 -9.26 10.29 -27.31
C SER A 187 -8.28 11.44 -27.10
N THR A 188 -6.99 11.13 -27.05
CA THR A 188 -5.92 12.08 -27.45
C THR A 188 -4.67 11.28 -27.83
N PRO A 189 -4.19 11.38 -29.07
CA PRO A 189 -2.92 10.81 -29.45
C PRO A 189 -1.82 11.78 -29.03
N VAL A 190 -1.07 11.42 -27.99
CA VAL A 190 0.23 12.03 -27.72
C VAL A 190 1.26 11.13 -28.41
N SER A 191 2.01 11.68 -29.36
CA SER A 191 3.05 10.98 -30.09
C SER A 191 4.26 10.74 -29.16
N PHE A 192 4.50 9.47 -28.83
CA PHE A 192 5.67 9.03 -28.06
C PHE A 192 6.54 8.11 -28.91
N ASP A 193 7.82 8.01 -28.56
CA ASP A 193 8.79 7.12 -29.21
C ASP A 193 8.32 5.67 -29.17
N VAL A 194 8.10 5.10 -30.34
CA VAL A 194 7.37 3.85 -30.58
C VAL A 194 8.09 2.61 -30.07
N GLU A 195 9.41 2.63 -29.90
CA GLU A 195 10.17 1.42 -29.55
C GLU A 195 10.11 1.01 -28.06
N ALA A 196 9.79 1.94 -27.15
CA ALA A 196 9.64 1.64 -25.70
C ALA A 196 8.18 1.33 -25.31
N LEU A 197 7.22 1.66 -26.17
CA LEU A 197 5.77 1.65 -25.89
C LEU A 197 5.10 0.29 -26.06
N ASP A 198 5.72 -0.63 -26.79
CA ASP A 198 5.14 -1.94 -27.11
C ASP A 198 5.35 -3.04 -26.05
N SER A 199 5.80 -2.67 -24.86
CA SER A 199 5.94 -3.63 -23.78
C SER A 199 4.58 -3.91 -23.15
N CYS A 200 4.12 -5.15 -23.26
CA CYS A 200 2.97 -5.63 -22.53
C CYS A 200 3.40 -6.32 -21.23
N TYR A 201 2.53 -6.23 -20.23
CA TYR A 201 2.73 -6.82 -18.92
C TYR A 201 1.55 -7.69 -18.56
N GLU A 202 1.83 -8.78 -17.89
CA GLU A 202 0.84 -9.71 -17.39
C GLU A 202 1.21 -10.12 -15.96
N ALA A 203 0.23 -10.23 -15.08
CA ALA A 203 0.49 -10.66 -13.72
C ALA A 203 0.83 -12.17 -13.71
N THR A 204 1.77 -12.54 -12.85
CA THR A 204 2.02 -13.94 -12.54
C THR A 204 0.97 -14.45 -11.54
N SER A 205 0.84 -15.76 -11.35
CA SER A 205 -0.04 -16.33 -10.33
C SER A 205 0.26 -15.76 -8.93
N MET A 206 1.54 -15.48 -8.65
CA MET A 206 1.95 -14.81 -7.41
C MET A 206 1.48 -13.35 -7.37
N GLY A 207 1.66 -12.60 -8.46
CA GLY A 207 1.20 -11.22 -8.56
C GLY A 207 -0.31 -11.08 -8.41
N GLU A 208 -1.08 -11.96 -9.05
CA GLU A 208 -2.54 -12.02 -8.89
C GLU A 208 -2.94 -12.27 -7.43
N ARG A 209 -2.26 -13.20 -6.76
CA ARG A 209 -2.55 -13.51 -5.36
C ARG A 209 -2.24 -12.34 -4.44
N VAL A 210 -1.11 -11.65 -4.64
CA VAL A 210 -0.73 -10.46 -3.86
C VAL A 210 -1.75 -9.33 -4.07
N ALA A 211 -2.16 -9.08 -5.31
CA ALA A 211 -3.20 -8.11 -5.62
C ALA A 211 -4.55 -8.45 -4.96
N GLN A 212 -4.96 -9.73 -4.97
CA GLN A 212 -6.20 -10.20 -4.32
C GLN A 212 -6.17 -10.06 -2.80
N LEU A 213 -5.01 -10.23 -2.18
CA LEU A 213 -4.84 -10.11 -0.72
C LEU A 213 -4.71 -8.67 -0.24
N TYR A 214 -4.62 -7.69 -1.14
CA TYR A 214 -4.48 -6.28 -0.80
C TYR A 214 -3.26 -5.95 0.06
N ILE A 215 -2.16 -6.68 -0.10
CA ILE A 215 -0.88 -6.41 0.57
C ILE A 215 0.08 -5.66 -0.37
N ASP A 216 0.95 -4.82 0.23
CA ASP A 216 2.03 -4.19 -0.54
C ASP A 216 2.93 -5.28 -1.16
N PRO A 217 3.21 -5.24 -2.46
CA PRO A 217 4.16 -6.14 -3.10
C PRO A 217 5.53 -6.23 -2.39
N LEU A 218 5.99 -5.16 -1.74
CA LEU A 218 7.21 -5.20 -0.94
C LEU A 218 7.06 -6.08 0.30
N SER A 219 5.93 -5.99 1.01
CA SER A 219 5.62 -6.89 2.11
C SER A 219 5.57 -8.35 1.65
N ALA A 220 4.97 -8.60 0.49
CA ALA A 220 4.92 -9.92 -0.10
C ALA A 220 6.33 -10.45 -0.44
N ASP A 221 7.20 -9.62 -1.01
CA ASP A 221 8.59 -9.98 -1.33
C ASP A 221 9.37 -10.38 -0.05
N ILE A 222 9.28 -9.57 1.00
CA ILE A 222 9.91 -9.85 2.31
C ILE A 222 9.41 -11.18 2.88
N LEU A 223 8.08 -11.40 2.88
CA LEU A 223 7.49 -12.63 3.39
C LEU A 223 7.92 -13.86 2.58
N ILE A 224 7.90 -13.78 1.26
CA ILE A 224 8.31 -14.87 0.37
C ILE A 224 9.77 -15.23 0.59
N ASP A 225 10.66 -14.25 0.66
CA ASP A 225 12.08 -14.50 0.88
C ASP A 225 12.36 -15.07 2.27
N GLY A 226 11.69 -14.55 3.31
CA GLY A 226 11.79 -15.10 4.66
C GLY A 226 11.29 -16.54 4.76
N LEU A 227 10.15 -16.84 4.12
CA LEU A 227 9.60 -18.21 4.07
C LEU A 227 10.51 -19.16 3.28
N ARG A 228 11.12 -18.72 2.18
CA ARG A 228 12.12 -19.50 1.44
C ARG A 228 13.35 -19.82 2.30
N ARG A 229 13.76 -18.88 3.15
CA ARG A 229 14.85 -19.11 4.12
C ARG A 229 14.44 -20.12 5.19
N ALA A 230 13.22 -19.99 5.73
CA ALA A 230 12.68 -20.92 6.70
C ALA A 230 12.65 -22.36 6.15
N VAL A 231 12.12 -22.56 4.94
CA VAL A 231 12.10 -23.88 4.27
C VAL A 231 13.52 -24.41 4.07
N ARG A 232 14.45 -23.59 3.61
CA ARG A 232 15.86 -24.02 3.44
C ARG A 232 16.49 -24.44 4.77
N ARG A 233 16.21 -23.73 5.88
CA ARG A 233 16.70 -24.10 7.22
C ARG A 233 16.13 -25.44 7.69
N ILE A 234 14.83 -25.65 7.51
CA ILE A 234 14.14 -26.91 7.86
C ILE A 234 14.72 -28.09 7.06
N VAL A 235 14.82 -27.93 5.74
CA VAL A 235 15.34 -29.00 4.86
C VAL A 235 16.78 -29.34 5.15
N ARG A 236 17.64 -28.34 5.37
CA ARG A 236 19.06 -28.53 5.66
C ARG A 236 19.35 -28.84 7.13
N LYS A 237 18.36 -28.77 8.01
CA LYS A 237 18.51 -28.95 9.47
C LYS A 237 19.61 -28.08 10.08
N THR A 238 19.73 -26.82 9.61
CA THR A 238 20.80 -25.92 10.04
C THR A 238 20.46 -25.17 11.31
N LEU A 239 19.35 -24.43 11.32
CA LEU A 239 18.88 -23.60 12.44
C LEU A 239 17.38 -23.85 12.65
N PRO A 240 16.90 -23.78 13.89
CA PRO A 240 15.48 -23.92 14.16
C PRO A 240 14.71 -22.74 13.55
N VAL A 241 13.50 -23.01 13.06
CA VAL A 241 12.51 -22.01 12.72
C VAL A 241 11.50 -21.98 13.85
N THR A 242 11.50 -20.88 14.59
CA THR A 242 10.67 -20.70 15.78
C THR A 242 9.43 -19.85 15.44
N GLU A 243 8.43 -19.88 16.32
CA GLU A 243 7.28 -18.98 16.22
C GLU A 243 7.73 -17.52 16.25
N PHE A 244 8.75 -17.20 17.05
CA PHE A 244 9.32 -15.86 17.11
C PHE A 244 9.90 -15.41 15.77
N SER A 245 10.66 -16.27 15.08
CA SER A 245 11.20 -15.94 13.75
C SER A 245 10.12 -15.64 12.73
N LEU A 246 8.98 -16.35 12.78
CA LEU A 246 7.84 -16.08 11.88
C LEU A 246 7.09 -14.80 12.28
N CYS A 247 6.85 -14.57 13.56
CA CYS A 247 6.23 -13.33 14.04
C CYS A 247 7.08 -12.10 13.69
N HIS A 248 8.41 -12.21 13.88
CA HIS A 248 9.35 -11.16 13.52
C HIS A 248 9.32 -10.87 12.01
N LEU A 249 9.28 -11.92 11.17
CA LEU A 249 9.18 -11.78 9.72
C LEU A 249 7.93 -10.98 9.32
N VAL A 250 6.78 -11.27 9.92
CA VAL A 250 5.54 -10.51 9.68
C VAL A 250 5.66 -9.06 10.17
N ALA A 251 6.21 -8.87 11.37
CA ALA A 251 6.38 -7.55 11.97
C ALA A 251 7.36 -6.64 11.19
N ALA A 252 8.26 -7.23 10.41
CA ALA A 252 9.22 -6.49 9.59
C ALA A 252 8.65 -6.01 8.24
N THR A 253 7.41 -6.37 7.90
CA THR A 253 6.78 -5.91 6.67
C THR A 253 6.32 -4.45 6.78
N PRO A 254 6.35 -3.66 5.67
CA PRO A 254 5.82 -2.29 5.67
C PRO A 254 4.35 -2.17 6.03
N ASP A 255 3.55 -3.21 5.78
CA ASP A 255 2.12 -3.25 6.12
C ASP A 255 1.87 -3.42 7.62
N PHE A 256 2.89 -3.81 8.37
CA PHE A 256 2.76 -3.96 9.82
C PHE A 256 2.78 -2.59 10.50
N LEU A 257 1.78 -2.34 11.35
CA LEU A 257 1.68 -1.09 12.08
C LEU A 257 2.81 -0.98 13.12
N SER A 258 3.69 0.00 12.94
CA SER A 258 4.75 0.28 13.91
C SER A 258 4.16 0.71 15.25
N LEU A 259 4.54 0.00 16.31
CA LEU A 259 4.12 0.32 17.67
C LEU A 259 5.13 1.30 18.30
N TRP A 260 4.65 2.45 18.74
CA TRP A 260 5.47 3.42 19.45
C TRP A 260 5.47 3.12 20.93
N PRO A 261 6.64 2.93 21.56
CA PRO A 261 6.72 2.68 22.99
C PRO A 261 6.26 3.91 23.77
N LYS A 262 5.51 3.70 24.84
CA LYS A 262 5.17 4.77 25.78
C LYS A 262 6.42 5.21 26.55
N SER A 263 6.41 6.44 27.09
CA SER A 263 7.53 6.97 27.86
C SER A 263 7.93 6.06 29.04
N SER A 264 6.97 5.36 29.64
CA SER A 264 7.20 4.37 30.70
C SER A 264 7.82 3.05 30.21
N GLU A 265 7.87 2.82 28.90
CA GLU A 265 8.38 1.58 28.29
C GLU A 265 9.76 1.77 27.66
N LEU A 266 10.31 2.99 27.68
CA LEU A 266 11.61 3.29 27.06
C LEU A 266 12.78 2.50 27.70
N GLU A 267 12.75 2.28 29.01
CA GLU A 267 13.75 1.45 29.70
C GLU A 267 13.67 -0.01 29.28
N PHE A 268 12.44 -0.48 28.98
CA PHE A 268 12.20 -1.84 28.50
C PHE A 268 12.76 -2.05 27.08
N GLY A 269 12.79 -1.00 26.25
CA GLY A 269 13.33 -1.04 24.89
C GLY A 269 14.81 -1.45 24.84
N SER A 270 15.63 -1.00 25.80
CA SER A 270 17.05 -1.38 25.88
C SER A 270 17.22 -2.88 26.21
N THR A 271 16.40 -3.38 27.11
CA THR A 271 16.39 -4.81 27.49
C THR A 271 15.90 -5.68 26.33
N LEU A 272 14.90 -5.23 25.58
CA LEU A 272 14.40 -5.93 24.38
C LEU A 272 15.48 -6.03 23.30
N ARG A 273 16.21 -4.95 23.04
CA ARG A 273 17.33 -4.97 22.07
C ARG A 273 18.41 -5.98 22.44
N GLN A 274 18.79 -6.02 23.73
CA GLN A 274 19.76 -7.01 24.20
C GLN A 274 19.26 -8.44 24.02
N LYS A 275 17.99 -8.71 24.32
CA LYS A 275 17.39 -10.02 24.09
C LYS A 275 17.25 -10.37 22.61
N ALA A 276 16.92 -9.40 21.78
CA ALA A 276 16.82 -9.58 20.34
C ALA A 276 18.17 -9.95 19.71
N ALA A 277 19.28 -9.35 20.18
CA ALA A 277 20.62 -9.71 19.74
C ALA A 277 21.00 -11.18 20.06
N LEU A 278 20.43 -11.78 21.10
CA LEU A 278 20.68 -13.20 21.45
C LEU A 278 19.99 -14.19 20.48
N VAL A 279 18.98 -13.75 19.76
CA VAL A 279 18.18 -14.56 18.84
C VAL A 279 18.36 -14.12 17.37
N GLU A 280 19.36 -13.29 17.10
CA GLU A 280 19.61 -12.76 15.76
C GLU A 280 19.79 -13.88 14.72
N ASP A 281 20.46 -14.96 15.08
CA ASP A 281 20.64 -16.15 14.23
C ASP A 281 19.32 -16.84 13.87
N GLU A 282 18.26 -16.66 14.67
CA GLU A 282 16.95 -17.22 14.39
C GLU A 282 16.15 -16.38 13.37
N LEU A 283 16.52 -15.12 13.16
CA LEU A 283 15.77 -14.22 12.31
C LEU A 283 15.81 -14.66 10.84
N LEU A 284 14.68 -14.52 10.18
CA LEU A 284 14.50 -14.90 8.77
C LEU A 284 14.78 -13.73 7.80
N ILE A 285 15.18 -12.57 8.34
CA ILE A 285 15.49 -11.37 7.57
C ILE A 285 16.94 -10.99 7.83
N GLU A 286 17.61 -10.40 6.84
CA GLU A 286 18.99 -9.91 6.96
C GLU A 286 19.07 -8.45 7.43
N SER A 287 17.95 -7.77 7.66
CA SER A 287 17.97 -6.39 8.11
C SER A 287 18.37 -6.31 9.58
N PRO A 288 19.34 -5.47 9.93
CA PRO A 288 19.65 -5.20 11.32
C PRO A 288 18.44 -4.65 12.05
N ILE A 289 18.26 -5.09 13.29
CA ILE A 289 17.17 -4.66 14.19
C ILE A 289 17.24 -3.14 14.49
N ASP A 290 18.36 -2.50 14.15
CA ASP A 290 18.67 -1.12 14.51
C ASP A 290 18.16 -0.04 13.54
N GLU A 291 17.61 -0.38 12.38
CA GLU A 291 17.20 0.61 11.38
C GLU A 291 15.69 0.95 11.36
N ARG A 292 14.90 0.47 12.36
CA ARG A 292 13.47 0.79 12.42
C ARG A 292 13.00 1.17 13.81
#